data_6b58e843b387171bdecaa79a6127ca94
#
_entry.id   6b58e843b387171bdecaa79a6127ca94
#
_cell.length_a   1.000
_cell.length_b   1.000
_cell.length_c   1.000
_cell.angle_alpha   90.00
_cell.angle_beta   90.00
_cell.angle_gamma   90.00
#
_symmetry.space_group_name_H-M   'P 1'
#
loop_
_entity.id
_entity.type
_entity.pdbx_description
1 polymer ?
#
loop_
_entity_poly.entity_id
_entity_poly.type
_entity_poly.pdbx_seq_one_letter_code
_entity_poly.pdbx_strand_id
1 'polypeptide(L)'
;MLSDIETLPEIAVRELRETPENIKPAVEELRKLLEGDKELFVPYDNDAWLIRFLRPCKFYPESAYDLIKRYYAFKQKHNKHYDGLVPSKETNVFNQNILTVLPMRDHLGRRVLVLELGKHWNHQNCTLDEVFKGCVLFLEAAMLEPETQVCGAVVIFDMDGLSMQQVWQFTPAYAKRIVDWLQDSIPLRIKGLYIINQPYIFNVVFQLFKPFLKEKLRSRIVFMGTDRDLLHQHINAKCLPACYGGTVSIPKVTGSQWLELLLMCDEEFNAINSYGYKQI
;
A
#
# COMPACT_ATOMS: atom_id res chain seq x y z
N MET A 1 -3.32 31.69 16.30
CA MET A 1 -3.30 31.58 14.84
C MET A 1 -3.62 30.13 14.54
N LEU A 2 -4.82 29.85 14.02
CA LEU A 2 -5.12 28.56 13.39
C LEU A 2 -4.27 28.55 12.13
N SER A 3 -3.24 27.73 12.08
CA SER A 3 -2.53 27.47 10.82
C SER A 3 -3.58 26.94 9.84
N ASP A 4 -3.69 27.59 8.68
CA ASP A 4 -4.59 27.19 7.62
C ASP A 4 -4.36 25.70 7.33
N ILE A 5 -5.35 24.87 7.69
CA ILE A 5 -5.30 23.44 7.39
C ILE A 5 -5.51 23.37 5.89
N GLU A 6 -4.45 22.99 5.17
CA GLU A 6 -4.46 22.85 3.73
C GLU A 6 -5.56 21.84 3.33
N THR A 7 -6.43 22.23 2.41
CA THR A 7 -7.51 21.39 1.90
C THR A 7 -7.02 20.31 0.96
N LEU A 8 -7.78 19.24 0.78
CA LEU A 8 -7.42 18.16 -0.13
C LEU A 8 -7.16 18.63 -1.57
N PRO A 9 -7.95 19.54 -2.17
CA PRO A 9 -7.64 20.10 -3.49
C PRO A 9 -6.33 20.89 -3.52
N GLU A 10 -6.01 21.67 -2.50
CA GLU A 10 -4.74 22.41 -2.42
C GLU A 10 -3.54 21.46 -2.39
N ILE A 11 -3.62 20.38 -1.60
CA ILE A 11 -2.60 19.33 -1.58
C ILE A 11 -2.46 18.69 -2.97
N ALA A 12 -3.57 18.36 -3.62
CA ALA A 12 -3.58 17.77 -4.96
C ALA A 12 -2.91 18.67 -6.00
N VAL A 13 -3.20 19.96 -5.97
CA VAL A 13 -2.54 20.94 -6.85
C VAL A 13 -1.05 21.01 -6.56
N ARG A 14 -0.68 21.20 -5.31
CA ARG A 14 0.72 21.41 -4.90
C ARG A 14 1.60 20.17 -5.13
N GLU A 15 1.09 18.98 -4.76
CA GLU A 15 1.91 17.76 -4.82
C GLU A 15 1.80 17.01 -6.15
N LEU A 16 0.66 17.11 -6.83
CA LEU A 16 0.33 16.28 -7.98
C LEU A 16 0.13 17.06 -9.27
N ARG A 17 0.14 18.39 -9.24
CA ARG A 17 -0.22 19.21 -10.39
C ARG A 17 -1.67 18.98 -10.85
N GLU A 18 -2.56 18.56 -9.94
CA GLU A 18 -3.95 18.23 -10.22
C GLU A 18 -4.78 19.52 -10.37
N THR A 19 -4.62 20.20 -11.51
CA THR A 19 -5.37 21.41 -11.87
C THR A 19 -6.31 21.11 -13.03
N PRO A 20 -7.41 21.88 -13.20
CA PRO A 20 -8.34 21.68 -14.33
C PRO A 20 -7.64 21.67 -15.70
N GLU A 21 -6.60 22.49 -15.87
CA GLU A 21 -5.80 22.61 -17.11
C GLU A 21 -4.98 21.34 -17.37
N ASN A 22 -4.56 20.62 -16.32
CA ASN A 22 -3.75 19.41 -16.45
C ASN A 22 -4.59 18.13 -16.51
N ILE A 23 -5.71 18.08 -15.78
CA ILE A 23 -6.52 16.86 -15.66
C ILE A 23 -7.04 16.40 -17.02
N LYS A 24 -7.79 17.27 -17.72
CA LYS A 24 -8.46 16.90 -18.97
C LYS A 24 -7.47 16.44 -20.04
N PRO A 25 -6.42 17.20 -20.38
CA PRO A 25 -5.44 16.76 -21.39
C PRO A 25 -4.72 15.45 -21.01
N ALA A 26 -4.37 15.28 -19.72
CA ALA A 26 -3.68 14.07 -19.27
C ALA A 26 -4.56 12.82 -19.35
N VAL A 27 -5.86 12.95 -19.00
CA VAL A 27 -6.83 11.86 -19.12
C VAL A 27 -7.03 11.49 -20.58
N GLU A 28 -7.22 12.46 -21.47
CA GLU A 28 -7.41 12.23 -22.92
C GLU A 28 -6.18 11.56 -23.55
N GLU A 29 -4.98 12.01 -23.20
CA GLU A 29 -3.74 11.44 -23.75
C GLU A 29 -3.48 10.02 -23.21
N LEU A 30 -3.65 9.79 -21.89
CA LEU A 30 -3.53 8.45 -21.34
C LEU A 30 -4.52 7.47 -21.96
N ARG A 31 -5.78 7.92 -22.20
CA ARG A 31 -6.81 7.13 -22.87
C ARG A 31 -6.37 6.71 -24.27
N LYS A 32 -5.82 7.63 -25.09
CA LYS A 32 -5.32 7.32 -26.42
C LYS A 32 -4.18 6.31 -26.41
N LEU A 33 -3.24 6.44 -25.45
CA LEU A 33 -2.13 5.51 -25.30
C LEU A 33 -2.64 4.09 -24.99
N LEU A 34 -3.62 3.96 -24.09
CA LEU A 34 -4.22 2.69 -23.70
C LEU A 34 -5.10 2.09 -24.81
N GLU A 35 -5.87 2.90 -25.52
CA GLU A 35 -6.69 2.46 -26.65
C GLU A 35 -5.83 1.91 -27.79
N GLY A 36 -4.61 2.47 -27.96
CA GLY A 36 -3.61 2.01 -28.92
C GLY A 36 -2.96 0.67 -28.54
N ASP A 37 -2.96 0.29 -27.26
CA ASP A 37 -2.35 -0.94 -26.76
C ASP A 37 -3.31 -2.13 -26.91
N LYS A 38 -3.04 -2.99 -27.90
CA LYS A 38 -3.91 -4.15 -28.22
C LYS A 38 -3.68 -5.37 -27.32
N GLU A 39 -2.61 -5.37 -26.54
CA GLU A 39 -2.26 -6.49 -25.64
C GLU A 39 -2.83 -6.30 -24.24
N LEU A 40 -3.06 -5.04 -23.83
CA LEU A 40 -3.49 -4.67 -22.51
C LEU A 40 -5.00 -4.37 -22.49
N PHE A 41 -5.76 -5.16 -21.71
CA PHE A 41 -7.19 -4.96 -21.50
C PHE A 41 -7.42 -4.22 -20.19
N VAL A 42 -7.90 -2.98 -20.24
CA VAL A 42 -8.17 -2.12 -19.08
C VAL A 42 -9.36 -1.18 -19.38
N PRO A 43 -10.04 -0.66 -18.35
CA PRO A 43 -11.18 0.25 -18.54
C PRO A 43 -10.73 1.67 -18.89
N TYR A 44 -10.14 1.85 -20.07
CA TYR A 44 -9.59 3.14 -20.53
C TYR A 44 -10.63 4.22 -20.76
N ASP A 45 -11.91 3.88 -20.80
CA ASP A 45 -13.05 4.78 -20.87
C ASP A 45 -13.49 5.33 -19.50
N ASN A 46 -12.95 4.81 -18.40
CA ASN A 46 -13.28 5.22 -17.04
C ASN A 46 -12.28 6.28 -16.51
N ASP A 47 -12.70 7.55 -16.46
CA ASP A 47 -11.87 8.66 -15.99
C ASP A 47 -11.37 8.48 -14.56
N ALA A 48 -12.20 7.98 -13.64
CA ALA A 48 -11.80 7.77 -12.25
C ALA A 48 -10.71 6.72 -12.14
N TRP A 49 -10.75 5.68 -12.98
CA TRP A 49 -9.72 4.67 -13.07
C TRP A 49 -8.41 5.25 -13.63
N LEU A 50 -8.47 6.05 -14.69
CA LEU A 50 -7.30 6.72 -15.27
C LEU A 50 -6.64 7.68 -14.29
N ILE A 51 -7.43 8.48 -13.58
CA ILE A 51 -6.94 9.44 -12.56
C ILE A 51 -6.18 8.72 -11.44
N ARG A 52 -6.59 7.51 -11.05
CA ARG A 52 -5.89 6.69 -10.04
C ARG A 52 -4.42 6.45 -10.41
N PHE A 53 -4.12 6.24 -11.69
CA PHE A 53 -2.75 6.05 -12.19
C PHE A 53 -2.05 7.37 -12.53
N LEU A 54 -2.79 8.40 -12.89
CA LEU A 54 -2.24 9.73 -13.16
C LEU A 54 -1.72 10.42 -11.90
N ARG A 55 -2.43 10.30 -10.77
CA ARG A 55 -2.04 10.92 -9.50
C ARG A 55 -0.62 10.57 -9.04
N PRO A 56 -0.20 9.30 -8.90
CA PRO A 56 1.18 8.96 -8.51
C PRO A 56 2.23 9.42 -9.52
N CYS A 57 1.82 9.65 -10.77
CA CYS A 57 2.64 10.14 -11.87
C CYS A 57 2.51 11.66 -12.10
N LYS A 58 1.88 12.41 -11.18
CA LYS A 58 1.72 13.87 -11.25
C LYS A 58 1.11 14.35 -12.57
N PHE A 59 0.14 13.61 -13.07
CA PHE A 59 -0.56 13.88 -14.33
C PHE A 59 0.37 13.95 -15.56
N TYR A 60 1.45 13.16 -15.57
CA TYR A 60 2.24 12.88 -16.77
C TYR A 60 1.73 11.59 -17.42
N PRO A 61 1.04 11.65 -18.57
CA PRO A 61 0.30 10.51 -19.14
C PRO A 61 1.21 9.35 -19.55
N GLU A 62 2.40 9.62 -20.13
CA GLU A 62 3.36 8.58 -20.52
C GLU A 62 3.88 7.83 -19.28
N SER A 63 4.16 8.56 -18.20
CA SER A 63 4.59 7.96 -16.93
C SER A 63 3.49 7.10 -16.31
N ALA A 64 2.22 7.52 -16.42
CA ALA A 64 1.06 6.76 -15.98
C ALA A 64 0.85 5.50 -16.82
N TYR A 65 0.99 5.61 -18.15
CA TYR A 65 0.94 4.47 -19.06
C TYR A 65 2.01 3.43 -18.73
N ASP A 66 3.25 3.87 -18.51
CA ASP A 66 4.34 2.98 -18.09
C ASP A 66 4.09 2.34 -16.72
N LEU A 67 3.49 3.08 -15.78
CA LEU A 67 3.11 2.52 -14.48
C LEU A 67 2.03 1.45 -14.63
N ILE A 68 1.00 1.68 -15.44
CA ILE A 68 -0.05 0.69 -15.75
C ILE A 68 0.56 -0.58 -16.33
N LYS A 69 1.46 -0.46 -17.30
CA LYS A 69 2.16 -1.62 -17.88
C LYS A 69 2.96 -2.40 -16.83
N ARG A 70 3.73 -1.71 -15.99
CA ARG A 70 4.49 -2.37 -14.90
C ARG A 70 3.59 -3.04 -13.89
N TYR A 71 2.48 -2.41 -13.50
CA TYR A 71 1.50 -2.96 -12.57
C TYR A 71 0.93 -4.28 -13.10
N TYR A 72 0.47 -4.33 -14.34
CA TYR A 72 -0.10 -5.56 -14.92
C TYR A 72 0.97 -6.60 -15.29
N ALA A 73 2.16 -6.19 -15.72
CA ALA A 73 3.28 -7.10 -15.92
C ALA A 73 3.70 -7.78 -14.62
N PHE A 74 3.67 -7.04 -13.49
CA PHE A 74 3.93 -7.62 -12.19
C PHE A 74 2.85 -8.63 -11.79
N LYS A 75 1.57 -8.31 -11.99
CA LYS A 75 0.45 -9.24 -11.74
C LYS A 75 0.59 -10.51 -12.58
N GLN A 76 0.90 -10.39 -13.85
CA GLN A 76 1.11 -11.54 -14.75
C GLN A 76 2.30 -12.40 -14.31
N LYS A 77 3.43 -11.79 -13.99
CA LYS A 77 4.62 -12.48 -13.48
C LYS A 77 4.37 -13.25 -12.19
N HIS A 78 3.49 -12.74 -11.35
CA HIS A 78 3.16 -13.30 -10.04
C HIS A 78 1.72 -13.82 -9.99
N ASN A 79 1.21 -14.32 -11.11
CA ASN A 79 -0.19 -14.73 -11.30
C ASN A 79 -0.72 -15.65 -10.18
N LYS A 80 0.10 -16.58 -9.68
CA LYS A 80 -0.28 -17.48 -8.57
C LYS A 80 -0.75 -16.76 -7.30
N HIS A 81 -0.41 -15.46 -7.13
CA HIS A 81 -0.82 -14.64 -5.99
C HIS A 81 -1.97 -13.69 -6.33
N TYR A 82 -2.26 -13.50 -7.61
CA TYR A 82 -3.27 -12.57 -8.09
C TYR A 82 -4.47 -13.25 -8.73
N ASP A 83 -4.29 -14.49 -9.21
CA ASP A 83 -5.35 -15.20 -9.91
C ASP A 83 -6.53 -15.48 -8.98
N GLY A 84 -7.68 -14.87 -9.32
CA GLY A 84 -8.89 -14.93 -8.53
C GLY A 84 -8.75 -14.40 -7.10
N LEU A 85 -7.82 -13.45 -6.86
CA LEU A 85 -7.59 -12.83 -5.56
C LEU A 85 -8.74 -11.92 -5.17
N VAL A 86 -9.56 -12.36 -4.23
CA VAL A 86 -10.67 -11.60 -3.64
C VAL A 86 -10.68 -11.77 -2.13
N PRO A 87 -11.21 -10.79 -1.37
CA PRO A 87 -11.25 -10.84 0.10
C PRO A 87 -11.88 -12.11 0.67
N SER A 88 -12.96 -12.61 0.07
CA SER A 88 -13.67 -13.81 0.54
C SER A 88 -12.82 -15.09 0.49
N LYS A 89 -11.77 -15.13 -0.31
CA LYS A 89 -10.85 -16.28 -0.40
C LYS A 89 -9.62 -16.17 0.49
N GLU A 90 -9.34 -15.01 1.05
CA GLU A 90 -8.12 -14.74 1.84
C GLU A 90 -8.46 -14.33 3.28
N THR A 91 -9.50 -14.93 3.87
CA THR A 91 -10.01 -14.56 5.19
C THR A 91 -9.01 -14.86 6.32
N ASN A 92 -8.16 -15.88 6.16
CA ASN A 92 -7.24 -16.32 7.19
C ASN A 92 -6.29 -15.23 7.67
N VAL A 93 -5.60 -14.53 6.75
CA VAL A 93 -4.63 -13.48 7.09
C VAL A 93 -5.27 -12.32 7.86
N PHE A 94 -6.51 -11.99 7.54
CA PHE A 94 -7.25 -10.92 8.24
C PHE A 94 -7.70 -11.39 9.62
N ASN A 95 -8.19 -12.60 9.77
CA ASN A 95 -8.63 -13.16 11.04
C ASN A 95 -7.49 -13.33 12.07
N GLN A 96 -6.24 -13.39 11.63
CA GLN A 96 -5.08 -13.34 12.52
C GLN A 96 -4.71 -11.93 12.98
N ASN A 97 -5.41 -10.89 12.53
CA ASN A 97 -5.16 -9.49 12.88
C ASN A 97 -3.72 -9.02 12.58
N ILE A 98 -3.07 -9.59 11.57
CA ILE A 98 -1.75 -9.16 11.12
C ILE A 98 -1.84 -7.79 10.43
N LEU A 99 -2.93 -7.58 9.68
CA LEU A 99 -3.18 -6.37 8.90
C LEU A 99 -4.29 -5.56 9.58
N THR A 100 -3.95 -4.34 9.98
CA THR A 100 -4.89 -3.42 10.62
C THR A 100 -4.78 -2.02 10.04
N VAL A 101 -5.80 -1.20 10.23
CA VAL A 101 -5.82 0.22 9.81
C VAL A 101 -6.04 1.07 11.03
N LEU A 102 -5.35 2.19 11.12
CA LEU A 102 -5.72 3.17 12.14
C LEU A 102 -7.01 3.90 11.72
N PRO A 103 -7.93 4.14 12.66
CA PRO A 103 -9.22 4.74 12.34
C PRO A 103 -9.09 6.17 11.82
N MET A 104 -8.03 6.86 12.24
CA MET A 104 -7.72 8.22 11.82
C MET A 104 -6.57 8.24 10.80
N ARG A 105 -6.64 9.19 9.87
CA ARG A 105 -5.50 9.56 9.05
C ARG A 105 -4.48 10.31 9.91
N ASP A 106 -3.25 10.39 9.45
CA ASP A 106 -2.26 11.19 10.15
C ASP A 106 -2.47 12.70 9.91
N HIS A 107 -1.64 13.52 10.54
CA HIS A 107 -1.71 14.98 10.46
C HIS A 107 -1.43 15.58 9.07
N LEU A 108 -1.01 14.75 8.09
CA LEU A 108 -0.82 15.10 6.69
C LEU A 108 -1.88 14.45 5.77
N GLY A 109 -2.97 13.93 6.34
CA GLY A 109 -4.04 13.27 5.60
C GLY A 109 -3.70 11.87 5.07
N ARG A 110 -2.53 11.31 5.42
CA ARG A 110 -2.09 10.00 4.93
C ARG A 110 -2.83 8.87 5.65
N ARG A 111 -3.20 7.83 4.91
CA ARG A 111 -3.72 6.59 5.50
C ARG A 111 -2.62 5.87 6.27
N VAL A 112 -2.88 5.44 7.49
CA VAL A 112 -1.92 4.71 8.32
C VAL A 112 -2.31 3.24 8.36
N LEU A 113 -1.50 2.41 7.72
CA LEU A 113 -1.62 0.96 7.67
C LEU A 113 -0.66 0.34 8.69
N VAL A 114 -1.06 -0.75 9.34
CA VAL A 114 -0.25 -1.42 10.35
C VAL A 114 -0.13 -2.90 10.02
N LEU A 115 1.10 -3.40 9.98
CA LEU A 115 1.43 -4.83 9.89
C LEU A 115 2.06 -5.28 11.20
N GLU A 116 1.35 -6.15 11.93
CA GLU A 116 1.80 -6.70 13.21
C GLU A 116 2.40 -8.12 13.01
N LEU A 117 3.61 -8.15 12.44
CA LEU A 117 4.28 -9.41 12.07
C LEU A 117 4.94 -10.14 13.26
N GLY A 118 5.15 -9.46 14.38
CA GLY A 118 5.74 -10.09 15.57
C GLY A 118 4.73 -11.01 16.27
N LYS A 119 3.88 -10.44 17.10
CA LYS A 119 2.95 -11.19 17.98
C LYS A 119 1.82 -11.89 17.24
N HIS A 120 1.29 -11.28 16.18
CA HIS A 120 0.05 -11.75 15.55
C HIS A 120 0.29 -12.76 14.42
N TRP A 121 1.46 -12.75 13.81
CA TRP A 121 1.72 -13.68 12.72
C TRP A 121 2.16 -15.06 13.22
N ASN A 122 1.26 -16.02 13.11
CA ASN A 122 1.60 -17.43 13.30
C ASN A 122 1.93 -18.08 11.95
N HIS A 123 3.21 -18.27 11.66
CA HIS A 123 3.70 -18.81 10.39
C HIS A 123 3.29 -20.28 10.12
N GLN A 124 2.86 -21.01 11.14
CA GLN A 124 2.33 -22.37 10.98
C GLN A 124 0.90 -22.37 10.43
N ASN A 125 0.14 -21.30 10.70
CA ASN A 125 -1.27 -21.20 10.31
C ASN A 125 -1.48 -20.22 9.15
N CYS A 126 -0.49 -19.36 8.85
CA CYS A 126 -0.54 -18.34 7.80
C CYS A 126 0.84 -18.20 7.14
N THR A 127 0.91 -18.51 5.88
CA THR A 127 2.14 -18.42 5.09
C THR A 127 2.49 -16.98 4.74
N LEU A 128 3.76 -16.71 4.40
CA LEU A 128 4.17 -15.40 3.86
C LEU A 128 3.47 -15.08 2.53
N ASP A 129 3.08 -16.08 1.74
CA ASP A 129 2.30 -15.86 0.51
C ASP A 129 0.88 -15.36 0.84
N GLU A 130 0.23 -15.88 1.89
CA GLU A 130 -1.05 -15.35 2.38
C GLU A 130 -0.90 -13.93 2.94
N VAL A 131 0.17 -13.65 3.69
CA VAL A 131 0.48 -12.28 4.16
C VAL A 131 0.66 -11.34 2.96
N PHE A 132 1.38 -11.76 1.92
CA PHE A 132 1.53 -10.96 0.71
C PHE A 132 0.19 -10.68 0.02
N LYS A 133 -0.66 -11.69 -0.16
CA LYS A 133 -2.00 -11.54 -0.74
C LYS A 133 -2.87 -10.58 0.09
N GLY A 134 -2.82 -10.71 1.42
CA GLY A 134 -3.50 -9.78 2.32
C GLY A 134 -3.00 -8.35 2.15
N CYS A 135 -1.69 -8.13 2.04
CA CYS A 135 -1.11 -6.81 1.75
C CYS A 135 -1.57 -6.27 0.40
N VAL A 136 -1.67 -7.10 -0.64
CA VAL A 136 -2.18 -6.69 -1.95
C VAL A 136 -3.62 -6.20 -1.83
N LEU A 137 -4.52 -7.00 -1.24
CA LEU A 137 -5.92 -6.62 -1.03
C LEU A 137 -6.04 -5.32 -0.22
N PHE A 138 -5.21 -5.17 0.80
CA PHE A 138 -5.18 -4.02 1.68
C PHE A 138 -4.80 -2.73 0.94
N LEU A 139 -3.77 -2.79 0.10
CA LEU A 139 -3.31 -1.63 -0.67
C LEU A 139 -4.22 -1.35 -1.87
N GLU A 140 -4.79 -2.37 -2.52
CA GLU A 140 -5.80 -2.19 -3.56
C GLU A 140 -7.04 -1.46 -2.99
N ALA A 141 -7.51 -1.85 -1.81
CA ALA A 141 -8.60 -1.13 -1.14
C ALA A 141 -8.24 0.32 -0.81
N ALA A 142 -7.02 0.57 -0.32
CA ALA A 142 -6.54 1.92 -0.04
C ALA A 142 -6.47 2.81 -1.31
N MET A 143 -6.20 2.20 -2.47
CA MET A 143 -6.20 2.90 -3.76
C MET A 143 -7.61 3.28 -4.24
N LEU A 144 -8.67 2.68 -3.71
CA LEU A 144 -10.05 3.10 -4.01
C LEU A 144 -10.43 4.41 -3.33
N GLU A 145 -9.72 4.83 -2.29
CA GLU A 145 -9.97 6.07 -1.57
C GLU A 145 -9.32 7.28 -2.29
N PRO A 146 -10.10 8.26 -2.82
CA PRO A 146 -9.55 9.43 -3.50
C PRO A 146 -8.56 10.23 -2.63
N GLU A 147 -8.84 10.37 -1.34
CA GLU A 147 -7.96 11.06 -0.39
C GLU A 147 -6.61 10.34 -0.22
N THR A 148 -6.63 9.00 -0.17
CA THR A 148 -5.39 8.20 -0.10
C THR A 148 -4.59 8.26 -1.41
N GLN A 149 -5.25 8.36 -2.57
CA GLN A 149 -4.57 8.60 -3.85
C GLN A 149 -3.82 9.95 -3.82
N VAL A 150 -4.40 10.98 -3.21
CA VAL A 150 -3.79 12.32 -3.11
C VAL A 150 -2.73 12.38 -2.01
N CYS A 151 -3.08 12.05 -0.78
CA CYS A 151 -2.18 12.20 0.38
C CYS A 151 -1.16 11.04 0.50
N GLY A 152 -1.50 9.88 -0.05
CA GLY A 152 -0.70 8.66 0.07
C GLY A 152 -0.97 7.89 1.37
N ALA A 153 -0.12 6.90 1.61
CA ALA A 153 -0.16 6.07 2.80
C ALA A 153 1.21 5.96 3.46
N VAL A 154 1.20 5.67 4.75
CA VAL A 154 2.35 5.24 5.53
C VAL A 154 2.06 3.87 6.13
N VAL A 155 3.09 3.06 6.33
CA VAL A 155 2.97 1.71 6.87
C VAL A 155 3.81 1.60 8.13
N ILE A 156 3.19 1.18 9.22
CA ILE A 156 3.88 0.82 10.46
C ILE A 156 4.05 -0.70 10.45
N PHE A 157 5.29 -1.15 10.55
CA PHE A 157 5.65 -2.56 10.75
C PHE A 157 5.96 -2.75 12.23
N ASP A 158 5.04 -3.35 12.96
CA ASP A 158 5.24 -3.69 14.36
C ASP A 158 5.85 -5.10 14.47
N MET A 159 7.10 -5.14 14.90
CA MET A 159 7.91 -6.35 15.01
C MET A 159 8.00 -6.87 16.45
N ASP A 160 7.16 -6.37 17.37
CA ASP A 160 7.16 -6.82 18.75
C ASP A 160 6.89 -8.34 18.84
N GLY A 161 7.81 -9.07 19.46
CA GLY A 161 7.72 -10.51 19.61
C GLY A 161 8.16 -11.34 18.39
N LEU A 162 8.79 -10.72 17.37
CA LEU A 162 9.33 -11.45 16.22
C LEU A 162 10.31 -12.52 16.66
N SER A 163 10.07 -13.78 16.26
CA SER A 163 10.85 -14.96 16.61
C SER A 163 11.82 -15.40 15.50
N MET A 164 12.85 -16.19 15.85
CA MET A 164 13.75 -16.80 14.86
C MET A 164 13.01 -17.71 13.87
N GLN A 165 11.97 -18.41 14.30
CA GLN A 165 11.18 -19.29 13.44
C GLN A 165 10.45 -18.50 12.37
N GLN A 166 9.95 -17.30 12.70
CA GLN A 166 9.36 -16.38 11.74
C GLN A 166 10.43 -15.80 10.80
N VAL A 167 11.59 -15.42 11.32
CA VAL A 167 12.71 -14.89 10.51
C VAL A 167 13.12 -15.89 9.42
N TRP A 168 13.14 -17.17 9.71
CA TRP A 168 13.51 -18.22 8.75
C TRP A 168 12.50 -18.44 7.63
N GLN A 169 11.30 -17.90 7.72
CA GLN A 169 10.31 -17.93 6.64
C GLN A 169 10.67 -16.97 5.49
N PHE A 170 11.44 -15.92 5.78
CA PHE A 170 11.82 -14.94 4.77
C PHE A 170 12.91 -15.49 3.85
N THR A 171 12.71 -15.28 2.55
CA THR A 171 13.66 -15.68 1.51
C THR A 171 14.06 -14.48 0.65
N PRO A 172 15.23 -14.52 -0.04
CA PRO A 172 15.61 -13.48 -1.00
C PRO A 172 14.56 -13.28 -2.10
N ALA A 173 13.93 -14.37 -2.57
CA ALA A 173 12.88 -14.32 -3.60
C ALA A 173 11.63 -13.57 -3.09
N TYR A 174 11.23 -13.82 -1.84
CA TYR A 174 10.14 -13.08 -1.20
C TYR A 174 10.49 -11.60 -1.05
N ALA A 175 11.68 -11.31 -0.53
CA ALA A 175 12.15 -9.94 -0.35
C ALA A 175 12.17 -9.16 -1.68
N LYS A 176 12.70 -9.78 -2.74
CA LYS A 176 12.70 -9.18 -4.08
C LYS A 176 11.29 -8.90 -4.57
N ARG A 177 10.36 -9.84 -4.42
CA ARG A 177 8.95 -9.65 -4.83
C ARG A 177 8.30 -8.46 -4.13
N ILE A 178 8.46 -8.36 -2.80
CA ILE A 178 7.91 -7.25 -2.01
C ILE A 178 8.49 -5.90 -2.45
N VAL A 179 9.82 -5.85 -2.64
CA VAL A 179 10.49 -4.60 -3.03
C VAL A 179 10.10 -4.18 -4.46
N ASP A 180 10.11 -5.10 -5.42
CA ASP A 180 9.69 -4.83 -6.81
C ASP A 180 8.22 -4.34 -6.84
N TRP A 181 7.37 -4.92 -6.01
CA TRP A 181 5.97 -4.52 -5.88
C TRP A 181 5.83 -3.08 -5.37
N LEU A 182 6.46 -2.78 -4.23
CA LEU A 182 6.32 -1.48 -3.55
C LEU A 182 6.96 -0.32 -4.33
N GLN A 183 8.06 -0.54 -5.04
CA GLN A 183 8.80 0.56 -5.66
C GLN A 183 8.50 0.76 -7.15
N ASP A 184 8.10 -0.30 -7.87
CA ASP A 184 7.99 -0.25 -9.32
C ASP A 184 6.57 -0.51 -9.85
N SER A 185 5.69 -1.16 -9.07
CA SER A 185 4.45 -1.70 -9.59
C SER A 185 3.19 -1.07 -9.01
N ILE A 186 3.17 -0.73 -7.72
CA ILE A 186 1.94 -0.25 -7.09
C ILE A 186 1.65 1.22 -7.41
N PRO A 187 0.43 1.57 -7.87
CA PRO A 187 0.04 2.95 -8.12
C PRO A 187 -0.39 3.70 -6.85
N LEU A 188 0.23 3.40 -5.72
CA LEU A 188 -0.02 4.06 -4.44
C LEU A 188 1.22 4.81 -3.97
N ARG A 189 1.02 6.03 -3.49
CA ARG A 189 2.08 6.88 -2.95
C ARG A 189 2.43 6.45 -1.53
N ILE A 190 3.35 5.50 -1.37
CA ILE A 190 3.88 5.13 -0.05
C ILE A 190 4.84 6.22 0.41
N LYS A 191 4.50 6.93 1.48
CA LYS A 191 5.23 8.07 2.00
C LYS A 191 6.24 7.72 3.10
N GLY A 192 6.04 6.59 3.78
CA GLY A 192 6.93 6.11 4.83
C GLY A 192 6.69 4.65 5.18
N LEU A 193 7.76 3.96 5.55
CA LEU A 193 7.75 2.60 6.08
C LEU A 193 8.44 2.64 7.46
N TYR A 194 7.67 2.59 8.52
CA TYR A 194 8.12 2.81 9.89
C TYR A 194 8.20 1.48 10.62
N ILE A 195 9.42 1.04 10.92
CA ILE A 195 9.67 -0.24 11.58
C ILE A 195 9.87 0.02 13.07
N ILE A 196 8.93 -0.47 13.88
CA ILE A 196 8.90 -0.27 15.32
C ILE A 196 9.05 -1.60 16.07
N ASN A 197 9.50 -1.52 17.30
CA ASN A 197 9.68 -2.66 18.21
C ASN A 197 10.53 -3.80 17.64
N GLN A 198 11.36 -3.52 16.62
CA GLN A 198 12.14 -4.56 15.97
C GLN A 198 13.23 -5.09 16.93
N PRO A 199 13.25 -6.42 17.21
CA PRO A 199 14.33 -7.05 17.92
C PRO A 199 15.59 -7.13 17.05
N TYR A 200 16.75 -7.37 17.66
CA TYR A 200 18.03 -7.45 16.94
C TYR A 200 18.03 -8.46 15.77
N ILE A 201 17.30 -9.58 15.92
CA ILE A 201 17.17 -10.60 14.87
C ILE A 201 16.52 -10.07 13.59
N PHE A 202 15.78 -8.96 13.64
CA PHE A 202 15.22 -8.33 12.46
C PHE A 202 16.28 -7.88 11.44
N ASN A 203 17.51 -7.63 11.90
CA ASN A 203 18.63 -7.31 11.01
C ASN A 203 18.86 -8.40 9.96
N VAL A 204 18.65 -9.68 10.32
CA VAL A 204 18.76 -10.81 9.38
C VAL A 204 17.72 -10.68 8.26
N VAL A 205 16.48 -10.38 8.62
CA VAL A 205 15.40 -10.14 7.63
C VAL A 205 15.76 -8.97 6.73
N PHE A 206 16.19 -7.85 7.32
CA PHE A 206 16.47 -6.64 6.54
C PHE A 206 17.63 -6.82 5.54
N GLN A 207 18.64 -7.64 5.88
CA GLN A 207 19.72 -7.95 4.94
C GLN A 207 19.21 -8.64 3.66
N LEU A 208 18.10 -9.38 3.71
CA LEU A 208 17.49 -9.98 2.52
C LEU A 208 16.83 -8.94 1.60
N PHE A 209 16.31 -7.86 2.16
CA PHE A 209 15.65 -6.78 1.41
C PHE A 209 16.63 -5.77 0.84
N LYS A 210 17.68 -5.45 1.59
CA LYS A 210 18.64 -4.38 1.31
C LYS A 210 19.21 -4.38 -0.12
N PRO A 211 19.59 -5.52 -0.75
CA PRO A 211 20.16 -5.52 -2.10
C PRO A 211 19.19 -5.05 -3.20
N PHE A 212 17.88 -5.11 -2.95
CA PHE A 212 16.86 -4.78 -3.94
C PHE A 212 16.32 -3.36 -3.80
N LEU A 213 16.63 -2.68 -2.69
CA LEU A 213 16.12 -1.35 -2.37
C LEU A 213 16.79 -0.26 -3.21
N LYS A 214 16.01 0.43 -4.03
CA LYS A 214 16.42 1.68 -4.67
C LYS A 214 16.41 2.83 -3.64
N GLU A 215 17.20 3.85 -3.88
CA GLU A 215 17.39 4.98 -2.96
C GLU A 215 16.07 5.61 -2.52
N LYS A 216 15.14 5.82 -3.45
CA LYS A 216 13.82 6.42 -3.17
C LYS A 216 13.00 5.64 -2.14
N LEU A 217 12.96 4.29 -2.21
CA LEU A 217 12.24 3.49 -1.24
C LEU A 217 13.04 3.38 0.05
N ARG A 218 14.36 3.21 -0.06
CA ARG A 218 15.28 3.11 1.07
C ARG A 218 15.21 4.33 1.98
N SER A 219 15.15 5.55 1.42
CA SER A 219 15.03 6.80 2.18
C SER A 219 13.72 6.95 2.95
N ARG A 220 12.71 6.13 2.64
CA ARG A 220 11.41 6.10 3.32
C ARG A 220 11.33 5.08 4.46
N ILE A 221 12.33 4.22 4.59
CA ILE A 221 12.39 3.21 5.65
C ILE A 221 13.07 3.84 6.86
N VAL A 222 12.38 3.87 7.99
CA VAL A 222 12.89 4.39 9.25
C VAL A 222 12.78 3.30 10.32
N PHE A 223 13.92 2.98 10.93
CA PHE A 223 14.01 2.05 12.07
C PHE A 223 13.88 2.85 13.36
N MET A 224 12.86 2.57 14.14
CA MET A 224 12.50 3.37 15.30
C MET A 224 12.70 2.62 16.63
N GLY A 225 12.86 1.30 16.60
CA GLY A 225 12.94 0.51 17.82
C GLY A 225 11.74 0.76 18.72
N THR A 226 11.98 1.03 19.97
CA THR A 226 10.97 1.36 20.98
C THR A 226 10.81 2.87 21.18
N ASP A 227 11.51 3.70 20.39
CA ASP A 227 11.48 5.16 20.50
C ASP A 227 10.17 5.73 19.93
N ARG A 228 9.27 6.09 20.83
CA ARG A 228 7.97 6.68 20.45
C ARG A 228 8.09 8.15 20.04
N ASP A 229 9.07 8.86 20.56
CA ASP A 229 9.29 10.26 20.19
C ASP A 229 9.75 10.35 18.73
N LEU A 230 10.55 9.40 18.26
CA LEU A 230 10.92 9.30 16.86
C LEU A 230 9.69 8.99 15.98
N LEU A 231 8.79 8.10 16.40
CA LEU A 231 7.54 7.85 15.69
C LEU A 231 6.66 9.10 15.61
N HIS A 232 6.61 9.87 16.72
CA HIS A 232 5.80 11.09 16.81
C HIS A 232 6.33 12.24 15.92
N GLN A 233 7.61 12.22 15.55
CA GLN A 233 8.15 13.16 14.55
C GLN A 233 7.58 12.90 13.14
N HIS A 234 7.16 11.67 12.86
CA HIS A 234 6.62 11.26 11.56
C HIS A 234 5.09 11.21 11.53
N ILE A 235 4.45 10.83 12.64
CA ILE A 235 2.99 10.76 12.81
C ILE A 235 2.65 11.42 14.15
N ASN A 236 1.92 12.51 14.12
CA ASN A 236 1.54 13.23 15.34
C ASN A 236 0.84 12.28 16.33
N ALA A 237 1.21 12.36 17.62
CA ALA A 237 0.62 11.56 18.69
C ALA A 237 -0.92 11.67 18.77
N LYS A 238 -1.48 12.80 18.34
CA LYS A 238 -2.95 13.01 18.26
C LYS A 238 -3.63 12.13 17.19
N CYS A 239 -2.86 11.49 16.31
CA CYS A 239 -3.36 10.59 15.28
C CYS A 239 -3.07 9.10 15.62
N LEU A 240 -2.41 8.82 16.73
CA LEU A 240 -1.98 7.48 17.13
C LEU A 240 -2.75 6.99 18.36
N PRO A 241 -3.04 5.67 18.45
CA PRO A 241 -3.61 5.07 19.66
C PRO A 241 -2.56 4.96 20.78
N ALA A 242 -3.04 4.71 22.01
CA ALA A 242 -2.19 4.62 23.20
C ALA A 242 -1.07 3.55 23.07
N CYS A 243 -1.31 2.44 22.37
CA CYS A 243 -0.30 1.40 22.16
C CYS A 243 0.94 1.89 21.37
N TYR A 244 0.79 2.99 20.63
CA TYR A 244 1.89 3.68 19.94
C TYR A 244 2.24 5.03 20.58
N GLY A 245 1.91 5.20 21.86
CA GLY A 245 2.20 6.43 22.62
C GLY A 245 1.32 7.62 22.26
N GLY A 246 0.23 7.40 21.55
CA GLY A 246 -0.69 8.45 21.14
C GLY A 246 -1.85 8.69 22.09
N THR A 247 -2.74 9.61 21.69
CA THR A 247 -3.88 10.08 22.50
C THR A 247 -5.24 9.72 21.92
N VAL A 248 -5.28 8.98 20.79
CA VAL A 248 -6.54 8.56 20.17
C VAL A 248 -7.19 7.49 21.02
N SER A 249 -8.43 7.75 21.46
CA SER A 249 -9.23 6.81 22.27
C SER A 249 -9.99 5.79 21.40
N ILE A 250 -10.15 6.04 20.10
CA ILE A 250 -10.83 5.13 19.20
C ILE A 250 -9.91 3.92 18.95
N PRO A 251 -10.39 2.68 19.15
CA PRO A 251 -9.61 1.48 18.88
C PRO A 251 -9.18 1.42 17.41
N LYS A 252 -8.02 0.83 17.13
CA LYS A 252 -7.64 0.50 15.76
C LYS A 252 -8.62 -0.54 15.20
N VAL A 253 -8.90 -0.44 13.91
CA VAL A 253 -9.73 -1.41 13.20
C VAL A 253 -8.94 -2.71 13.09
N THR A 254 -9.46 -3.79 13.67
CA THR A 254 -8.83 -5.12 13.61
C THR A 254 -8.89 -5.70 12.21
N GLY A 255 -8.05 -6.69 11.91
CA GLY A 255 -8.08 -7.38 10.63
C GLY A 255 -9.44 -8.00 10.33
N SER A 256 -10.08 -8.62 11.33
CA SER A 256 -11.43 -9.20 11.19
C SER A 256 -12.49 -8.16 10.84
N GLN A 257 -12.48 -7.02 11.54
CA GLN A 257 -13.41 -5.92 11.25
C GLN A 257 -13.14 -5.32 9.86
N TRP A 258 -11.89 -5.22 9.47
CA TRP A 258 -11.52 -4.75 8.13
C TRP A 258 -11.97 -5.73 7.04
N LEU A 259 -11.88 -7.04 7.32
CA LEU A 259 -12.38 -8.08 6.41
C LEU A 259 -13.89 -7.92 6.14
N GLU A 260 -14.70 -7.62 7.15
CA GLU A 260 -16.14 -7.38 6.96
C GLU A 260 -16.40 -6.27 5.92
N LEU A 261 -15.60 -5.21 5.94
CA LEU A 261 -15.70 -4.13 4.95
C LEU A 261 -15.20 -4.59 3.56
N LEU A 262 -14.10 -5.34 3.51
CA LEU A 262 -13.53 -5.83 2.25
C LEU A 262 -14.45 -6.83 1.55
N LEU A 263 -15.18 -7.66 2.29
CA LEU A 263 -16.15 -8.62 1.73
C LEU A 263 -17.28 -7.92 0.94
N MET A 264 -17.57 -6.68 1.27
CA MET A 264 -18.54 -5.87 0.51
C MET A 264 -18.01 -5.41 -0.85
N CYS A 265 -16.71 -5.55 -1.11
CA CYS A 265 -16.02 -5.09 -2.32
C CYS A 265 -15.59 -6.25 -3.24
N ASP A 266 -16.08 -7.47 -3.04
CA ASP A 266 -15.66 -8.64 -3.86
C ASP A 266 -15.94 -8.42 -5.36
N GLU A 267 -17.02 -7.70 -5.72
CA GLU A 267 -17.33 -7.38 -7.11
C GLU A 267 -16.28 -6.45 -7.73
N GLU A 268 -15.83 -5.42 -6.99
CA GLU A 268 -14.76 -4.51 -7.40
C GLU A 268 -13.44 -5.26 -7.57
N PHE A 269 -13.10 -6.16 -6.66
CA PHE A 269 -11.90 -6.99 -6.79
C PHE A 269 -11.97 -7.96 -7.96
N ASN A 270 -13.13 -8.54 -8.25
CA ASN A 270 -13.34 -9.35 -9.45
C ASN A 270 -13.16 -8.51 -10.72
N ALA A 271 -13.68 -7.28 -10.76
CA ALA A 271 -13.46 -6.36 -11.88
C ALA A 271 -11.96 -6.04 -12.05
N ILE A 272 -11.25 -5.71 -10.95
CA ILE A 272 -9.80 -5.46 -10.96
C ILE A 272 -9.02 -6.68 -11.48
N ASN A 273 -9.46 -7.89 -11.14
CA ASN A 273 -8.81 -9.14 -11.58
C ASN A 273 -9.08 -9.47 -13.06
N SER A 274 -10.14 -8.91 -13.65
CA SER A 274 -10.45 -9.11 -15.08
C SER A 274 -9.57 -8.29 -16.02
N TYR A 275 -8.87 -7.28 -15.49
CA TYR A 275 -7.99 -6.41 -16.28
C TYR A 275 -6.57 -6.94 -16.34
N GLY A 276 -5.86 -6.60 -17.41
CA GLY A 276 -4.45 -6.95 -17.59
C GLY A 276 -4.10 -7.38 -19.00
N TYR A 277 -2.94 -7.99 -19.13
CA TYR A 277 -2.52 -8.56 -20.41
C TYR A 277 -3.35 -9.79 -20.76
N LYS A 278 -3.70 -9.92 -22.04
CA LYS A 278 -4.39 -11.12 -22.56
C LYS A 278 -3.53 -12.34 -22.25
N GLN A 279 -4.13 -13.36 -21.67
CA GLN A 279 -3.48 -14.67 -21.59
C GLN A 279 -3.40 -15.23 -23.01
N ILE A 280 -2.17 -15.54 -23.45
CA ILE A 280 -1.90 -16.22 -24.73
C ILE A 280 -2.19 -17.69 -24.56
#